data_0bdec600c8e8bd9c8052f7878c7caae0
#
_entry.id   0bdec600c8e8bd9c8052f7878c7caae0
#
_cell.length_a   1.000
_cell.length_b   1.000
_cell.length_c   1.000
_cell.angle_alpha   90.00
_cell.angle_beta   90.00
_cell.angle_gamma   90.00
#
_symmetry.space_group_name_H-M   'P 1'
#
loop_
_entity.id
_entity.type
_entity.pdbx_description
1 polymer ?
#
loop_
_entity_poly.entity_id
_entity_poly.type
_entity_poly.pdbx_seq_one_letter_code
_entity_poly.pdbx_strand_id
1 'polypeptide(L)'
;MPSLRPDPRESVQVWQKTVTALPSAEAVAFAIVDLARVEAVGGTTLFDYSEAHRRVEIGYTWLAKSAWRTPVNTECKFLLLRHAFETLGCNRVQLKTDSRNERSQAAIARLGAVREGVLRAHMVMPDGWLRDSVMFSITAPEWPAVKTRLEQLMKR
;
A
#
# COMPACT_ATOMS: atom_id res chain seq x y z
N MET A 1 19.31 14.58 12.07
CA MET A 1 18.66 13.27 11.83
C MET A 1 18.94 12.86 10.40
N PRO A 2 19.51 11.67 10.15
CA PRO A 2 19.61 11.20 8.77
C PRO A 2 18.20 11.12 8.19
N SER A 3 18.05 11.59 6.96
CA SER A 3 16.78 11.52 6.25
C SER A 3 16.35 10.06 6.18
N LEU A 4 15.18 9.74 6.72
CA LEU A 4 14.52 8.43 6.64
C LEU A 4 14.09 8.06 5.19
N ARG A 5 14.65 8.72 4.19
CA ARG A 5 14.32 8.53 2.78
C ARG A 5 15.53 7.94 2.08
N PRO A 6 15.51 6.64 1.78
CA PRO A 6 16.53 6.08 0.91
C PRO A 6 16.53 6.79 -0.45
N ASP A 7 17.70 6.81 -1.09
CA ASP A 7 17.80 7.23 -2.49
C ASP A 7 16.74 6.47 -3.30
N PRO A 8 16.05 7.11 -4.25
CA PRO A 8 15.09 6.42 -5.11
C PRO A 8 15.62 5.13 -5.74
N ARG A 9 16.90 5.09 -6.08
CA ARG A 9 17.57 3.89 -6.62
C ARG A 9 17.73 2.80 -5.57
N GLU A 10 18.08 3.17 -4.34
CA GLU A 10 18.14 2.24 -3.20
C GLU A 10 16.75 1.72 -2.84
N SER A 11 15.73 2.57 -2.93
CA SER A 11 14.33 2.20 -2.68
C SER A 11 13.84 1.14 -3.66
N VAL A 12 14.19 1.26 -4.95
CA VAL A 12 13.86 0.24 -5.96
C VAL A 12 14.52 -1.09 -5.65
N GLN A 13 15.81 -1.08 -5.33
CA GLN A 13 16.56 -2.30 -5.02
C GLN A 13 16.06 -2.97 -3.75
N VAL A 14 15.77 -2.19 -2.71
CA VAL A 14 15.18 -2.70 -1.45
C VAL A 14 13.81 -3.30 -1.72
N TRP A 15 12.96 -2.61 -2.49
CA TRP A 15 11.65 -3.11 -2.87
C TRP A 15 11.74 -4.42 -3.65
N GLN A 16 12.60 -4.49 -4.67
CA GLN A 16 12.80 -5.70 -5.46
C GLN A 16 13.25 -6.87 -4.58
N LYS A 17 14.26 -6.67 -3.72
CA LYS A 17 14.72 -7.71 -2.79
C LYS A 17 13.63 -8.17 -1.85
N THR A 18 12.86 -7.22 -1.29
CA THR A 18 11.78 -7.54 -0.36
C THR A 18 10.68 -8.33 -1.04
N VAL A 19 10.25 -7.90 -2.22
CA VAL A 19 9.17 -8.55 -2.96
C VAL A 19 9.58 -9.93 -3.48
N THR A 20 10.84 -10.10 -3.94
CA THR A 20 11.34 -11.42 -4.36
C THR A 20 11.55 -12.39 -3.21
N ALA A 21 11.68 -11.89 -1.98
CA ALA A 21 11.77 -12.72 -0.78
C ALA A 21 10.40 -13.19 -0.26
N LEU A 22 9.30 -12.59 -0.74
CA LEU A 22 7.94 -13.06 -0.39
C LEU A 22 7.64 -14.39 -1.09
N PRO A 23 6.95 -15.32 -0.40
CA PRO A 23 6.51 -16.55 -1.04
C PRO A 23 5.67 -16.23 -2.27
N SER A 24 6.07 -16.72 -3.43
CA SER A 24 5.44 -16.38 -4.71
C SER A 24 3.97 -16.80 -4.80
N ALA A 25 3.56 -17.78 -3.99
CA ALA A 25 2.16 -18.21 -3.89
C ALA A 25 1.25 -17.25 -3.09
N GLU A 26 1.85 -16.31 -2.35
CA GLU A 26 1.14 -15.44 -1.42
C GLU A 26 1.25 -13.96 -1.77
N ALA A 27 2.00 -13.62 -2.81
CA ALA A 27 2.26 -12.23 -3.16
C ALA A 27 2.31 -12.00 -4.67
N VAL A 28 1.68 -10.94 -5.12
CA VAL A 28 1.75 -10.44 -6.51
C VAL A 28 2.25 -9.02 -6.50
N ALA A 29 3.39 -8.80 -7.14
CA ALA A 29 3.98 -7.49 -7.30
C ALA A 29 3.53 -6.83 -8.60
N PHE A 30 3.23 -5.53 -8.51
CA PHE A 30 2.79 -4.71 -9.64
C PHE A 30 3.74 -3.54 -9.84
N ALA A 31 4.10 -3.26 -11.09
CA ALA A 31 4.67 -1.98 -11.46
C ALA A 31 3.55 -0.93 -11.54
N ILE A 32 3.82 0.25 -11.03
CA ILE A 32 2.94 1.42 -11.20
C ILE A 32 3.46 2.20 -12.40
N VAL A 33 2.65 2.28 -13.45
CA VAL A 33 3.00 2.95 -14.70
C VAL A 33 2.17 4.22 -14.84
N ASP A 34 2.85 5.36 -14.98
CA ASP A 34 2.21 6.61 -15.37
C ASP A 34 1.96 6.57 -16.89
N LEU A 35 0.70 6.44 -17.27
CA LEU A 35 0.32 6.31 -18.67
C LEU A 35 0.56 7.59 -19.50
N ALA A 36 0.53 8.76 -18.85
CA ALA A 36 0.81 10.02 -19.54
C ALA A 36 2.29 10.15 -19.95
N ARG A 37 3.20 9.54 -19.17
CA ARG A 37 4.63 9.52 -19.42
C ARG A 37 5.12 8.23 -20.05
N VAL A 38 4.28 7.18 -20.04
CA VAL A 38 4.65 5.81 -20.44
C VAL A 38 5.89 5.33 -19.67
N GLU A 39 5.92 5.61 -18.35
CA GLU A 39 7.07 5.36 -17.50
C GLU A 39 6.64 4.63 -16.21
N ALA A 40 7.43 3.65 -15.79
CA ALA A 40 7.25 3.02 -14.50
C ALA A 40 7.72 3.97 -13.38
N VAL A 41 6.78 4.39 -12.54
CA VAL A 41 7.01 5.41 -11.49
C VAL A 41 6.92 4.84 -10.09
N GLY A 42 6.73 3.54 -9.94
CA GLY A 42 6.65 2.92 -8.63
C GLY A 42 6.35 1.43 -8.68
N GLY A 43 6.13 0.89 -7.50
CA GLY A 43 5.72 -0.50 -7.30
C GLY A 43 4.82 -0.65 -6.10
N THR A 44 4.01 -1.71 -6.10
CA THR A 44 3.12 -2.08 -5.01
C THR A 44 2.89 -3.58 -5.04
N THR A 45 2.34 -4.13 -3.96
CA THR A 45 2.15 -5.58 -3.84
C THR A 45 0.81 -5.89 -3.18
N LEU A 46 0.13 -6.90 -3.70
CA LEU A 46 -0.92 -7.62 -2.98
C LEU A 46 -0.30 -8.86 -2.36
N PHE A 47 -0.48 -9.07 -1.07
CA PHE A 47 0.09 -10.19 -0.35
C PHE A 47 -0.78 -10.61 0.84
N ASP A 48 -0.40 -11.69 1.51
CA ASP A 48 -1.17 -12.28 2.61
C ASP A 48 -2.64 -12.55 2.23
N TYR A 49 -2.85 -12.99 0.98
CA TYR A 49 -4.17 -13.37 0.52
C TYR A 49 -4.62 -14.66 1.20
N SER A 50 -5.80 -14.61 1.79
CA SER A 50 -6.45 -15.77 2.37
C SER A 50 -7.81 -15.96 1.73
N GLU A 51 -7.96 -17.01 0.93
CA GLU A 51 -9.24 -17.38 0.33
C GLU A 51 -10.26 -17.77 1.41
N ALA A 52 -9.83 -18.55 2.40
CA ALA A 52 -10.67 -19.01 3.50
C ALA A 52 -11.23 -17.83 4.32
N HIS A 53 -10.45 -16.79 4.53
CA HIS A 53 -10.86 -15.60 5.29
C HIS A 53 -11.25 -14.42 4.39
N ARG A 54 -11.12 -14.56 3.08
CA ARG A 54 -11.43 -13.53 2.06
C ARG A 54 -10.82 -12.18 2.41
N ARG A 55 -9.51 -12.16 2.66
CA ARG A 55 -8.75 -10.97 3.00
C ARG A 55 -7.45 -10.90 2.21
N VAL A 56 -6.94 -9.68 2.04
CA VAL A 56 -5.66 -9.42 1.38
C VAL A 56 -5.04 -8.17 1.99
N GLU A 57 -3.72 -8.04 1.91
CA GLU A 57 -3.00 -6.83 2.27
C GLU A 57 -2.42 -6.13 1.04
N ILE A 58 -2.53 -4.80 1.00
CA ILE A 58 -1.82 -3.95 0.05
C ILE A 58 -0.62 -3.35 0.79
N GLY A 59 0.58 -3.52 0.25
CA GLY A 59 1.77 -2.97 0.88
C GLY A 59 2.98 -2.94 -0.03
N TYR A 60 4.13 -2.67 0.58
CA TYR A 60 5.40 -2.51 -0.13
C TYR A 60 5.28 -1.50 -1.28
N THR A 61 4.53 -0.43 -1.04
CA THR A 61 4.31 0.62 -2.04
C THR A 61 5.43 1.64 -1.97
N TRP A 62 6.01 1.95 -3.12
CA TRP A 62 6.92 3.06 -3.27
C TRP A 62 6.59 3.82 -4.56
N LEU A 63 6.92 5.10 -4.58
CA LEU A 63 6.73 5.98 -5.73
C LEU A 63 7.95 6.86 -5.93
N ALA A 64 8.35 7.03 -7.17
CA ALA A 64 9.34 8.03 -7.56
C ALA A 64 8.87 9.44 -7.18
N LYS A 65 9.81 10.34 -6.90
CA LYS A 65 9.49 11.74 -6.53
C LYS A 65 8.60 12.43 -7.57
N SER A 66 8.79 12.11 -8.85
CA SER A 66 8.00 12.65 -9.95
C SER A 66 6.51 12.32 -9.86
N ALA A 67 6.14 11.23 -9.19
CA ALA A 67 4.76 10.82 -8.98
C ALA A 67 4.17 11.29 -7.64
N TRP A 68 4.96 11.94 -6.78
CA TRP A 68 4.48 12.45 -5.51
C TRP A 68 3.51 13.61 -5.70
N ARG A 69 2.45 13.65 -4.88
CA ARG A 69 1.39 14.68 -4.93
C ARG A 69 0.66 14.72 -6.27
N THR A 70 0.66 13.59 -6.98
CA THR A 70 -0.13 13.38 -8.18
C THR A 70 -1.27 12.38 -7.89
N PRO A 71 -2.29 12.25 -8.75
CA PRO A 71 -3.34 11.25 -8.61
C PRO A 71 -2.88 9.80 -8.72
N VAL A 72 -1.64 9.54 -9.15
CA VAL A 72 -1.13 8.19 -9.44
C VAL A 72 -1.30 7.22 -8.28
N ASN A 73 -0.94 7.62 -7.05
CA ASN A 73 -1.10 6.72 -5.90
C ASN A 73 -2.57 6.43 -5.58
N THR A 74 -3.43 7.43 -5.68
CA THR A 74 -4.87 7.29 -5.46
C THR A 74 -5.49 6.36 -6.47
N GLU A 75 -5.15 6.51 -7.75
CA GLU A 75 -5.62 5.65 -8.84
C GLU A 75 -5.11 4.22 -8.69
N CYS A 76 -3.83 4.04 -8.36
CA CYS A 76 -3.24 2.74 -8.09
C CYS A 76 -4.01 2.02 -6.95
N LYS A 77 -4.25 2.69 -5.84
CA LYS A 77 -5.00 2.12 -4.72
C LYS A 77 -6.46 1.82 -5.10
N PHE A 78 -7.09 2.70 -5.87
CA PHE A 78 -8.42 2.46 -6.40
C PHE A 78 -8.50 1.18 -7.22
N LEU A 79 -7.56 0.97 -8.14
CA LEU A 79 -7.52 -0.23 -8.99
C LEU A 79 -7.32 -1.51 -8.17
N LEU A 80 -6.42 -1.49 -7.20
CA LEU A 80 -6.15 -2.65 -6.32
C LEU A 80 -7.33 -2.95 -5.40
N LEU A 81 -7.94 -1.93 -4.80
CA LEU A 81 -9.11 -2.08 -3.93
C LEU A 81 -10.31 -2.61 -4.72
N ARG A 82 -10.55 -2.07 -5.92
CA ARG A 82 -11.60 -2.55 -6.81
C ARG A 82 -11.41 -4.03 -7.16
N HIS A 83 -10.19 -4.43 -7.52
CA HIS A 83 -9.87 -5.81 -7.80
C HIS A 83 -10.10 -6.72 -6.57
N ALA A 84 -9.65 -6.29 -5.40
CA ALA A 84 -9.81 -7.06 -4.16
C ALA A 84 -11.29 -7.27 -3.81
N PHE A 85 -12.10 -6.24 -3.86
CA PHE A 85 -13.52 -6.33 -3.46
C PHE A 85 -14.43 -6.88 -4.56
N GLU A 86 -14.25 -6.45 -5.81
CA GLU A 86 -15.20 -6.75 -6.90
C GLU A 86 -14.79 -8.00 -7.70
N THR A 87 -13.51 -8.36 -7.75
CA THR A 87 -13.03 -9.56 -8.47
C THR A 87 -12.71 -10.70 -7.52
N LEU A 88 -11.91 -10.46 -6.48
CA LEU A 88 -11.53 -11.49 -5.53
C LEU A 88 -12.59 -11.74 -4.45
N GLY A 89 -13.58 -10.87 -4.31
CA GLY A 89 -14.64 -11.00 -3.32
C GLY A 89 -14.15 -10.91 -1.87
N CYS A 90 -13.09 -10.11 -1.62
CA CYS A 90 -12.57 -9.94 -0.28
C CYS A 90 -13.59 -9.27 0.64
N ASN A 91 -13.58 -9.68 1.92
CA ASN A 91 -14.32 -9.00 2.99
C ASN A 91 -13.53 -7.84 3.56
N ARG A 92 -12.19 -7.91 3.47
CA ARG A 92 -11.26 -7.01 4.12
C ARG A 92 -10.01 -6.80 3.27
N VAL A 93 -9.61 -5.55 3.14
CA VAL A 93 -8.29 -5.17 2.66
C VAL A 93 -7.56 -4.44 3.77
N GLN A 94 -6.37 -4.92 4.09
CA GLN A 94 -5.53 -4.40 5.15
C GLN A 94 -4.40 -3.56 4.57
N LEU A 95 -4.03 -2.51 5.29
CA LEU A 95 -2.85 -1.69 5.03
C LEU A 95 -2.14 -1.45 6.37
N LYS A 96 -0.82 -1.40 6.34
CA LYS A 96 -0.04 -1.06 7.54
C LYS A 96 1.12 -0.15 7.18
N THR A 97 1.58 0.59 8.18
CA THR A 97 2.77 1.43 8.05
C THR A 97 3.50 1.56 9.39
N ASP A 98 4.75 1.97 9.34
CA ASP A 98 5.53 2.30 10.54
C ASP A 98 4.86 3.45 11.30
N SER A 99 4.77 3.32 12.63
CA SER A 99 4.19 4.35 13.50
C SER A 99 4.90 5.71 13.40
N ARG A 100 6.16 5.71 12.94
CA ARG A 100 6.95 6.92 12.69
C ARG A 100 6.66 7.55 11.32
N ASN A 101 5.99 6.84 10.43
CA ASN A 101 5.72 7.31 9.07
C ASN A 101 4.35 8.01 9.00
N GLU A 102 4.30 9.22 9.55
CA GLU A 102 3.07 10.02 9.58
C GLU A 102 2.51 10.31 8.18
N ARG A 103 3.39 10.49 7.20
CA ARG A 103 2.99 10.71 5.81
C ARG A 103 2.23 9.51 5.24
N SER A 104 2.72 8.30 5.46
CA SER A 104 2.03 7.08 5.03
C SER A 104 0.70 6.90 5.76
N GLN A 105 0.67 7.16 7.07
CA GLN A 105 -0.56 7.11 7.86
C GLN A 105 -1.61 8.08 7.30
N ALA A 106 -1.22 9.32 7.00
CA ALA A 106 -2.12 10.31 6.40
C ALA A 106 -2.60 9.89 5.01
N ALA A 107 -1.73 9.32 4.18
CA ALA A 107 -2.09 8.83 2.86
C ALA A 107 -3.10 7.67 2.92
N ILE A 108 -2.91 6.73 3.85
CA ILE A 108 -3.83 5.59 4.05
C ILE A 108 -5.18 6.08 4.58
N ALA A 109 -5.17 6.98 5.57
CA ALA A 109 -6.40 7.56 6.12
C ALA A 109 -7.19 8.35 5.06
N ARG A 110 -6.49 9.03 4.16
CA ARG A 110 -7.11 9.77 3.04
C ARG A 110 -7.89 8.86 2.08
N LEU A 111 -7.50 7.62 1.92
CA LEU A 111 -8.26 6.65 1.12
C LEU A 111 -9.64 6.34 1.73
N GLY A 112 -9.81 6.58 3.01
CA GLY A 112 -11.01 6.23 3.77
C GLY A 112 -10.83 4.96 4.61
N ALA A 113 -9.59 4.46 4.75
CA ALA A 113 -9.30 3.33 5.61
C ALA A 113 -9.46 3.69 7.10
N VAL A 114 -9.99 2.76 7.86
CA VAL A 114 -10.19 2.90 9.30
C VAL A 114 -8.93 2.45 10.04
N ARG A 115 -8.45 3.29 10.95
CA ARG A 115 -7.34 2.94 11.84
C ARG A 115 -7.84 1.97 12.92
N GLU A 116 -7.21 0.80 13.01
CA GLU A 116 -7.63 -0.25 13.95
C GLU A 116 -6.77 -0.29 15.20
N GLY A 117 -5.51 0.11 15.12
CA GLY A 117 -4.62 0.11 16.27
C GLY A 117 -3.15 0.07 15.90
N VAL A 118 -2.33 -0.23 16.90
CA VAL A 118 -0.88 -0.34 16.77
C VAL A 118 -0.43 -1.71 17.27
N LEU A 119 0.32 -2.41 16.42
CA LEU A 119 1.05 -3.61 16.82
C LEU A 119 2.45 -3.19 17.28
N ARG A 120 2.72 -3.31 18.58
CA ARG A 120 4.02 -2.95 19.17
C ARG A 120 5.08 -3.98 18.83
N ALA A 121 6.30 -3.53 18.55
CA ALA A 121 7.44 -4.39 18.24
C ALA A 121 7.10 -5.45 17.16
N HIS A 122 6.37 -5.02 16.14
CA HIS A 122 5.75 -5.92 15.16
C HIS A 122 6.75 -6.48 14.16
N MET A 123 7.76 -5.71 13.78
CA MET A 123 8.76 -6.10 12.80
C MET A 123 10.17 -5.68 13.27
N VAL A 124 11.15 -6.54 12.98
CA VAL A 124 12.57 -6.20 13.13
C VAL A 124 13.06 -5.63 11.80
N MET A 125 13.45 -4.37 11.82
CA MET A 125 13.97 -3.69 10.63
C MET A 125 15.44 -4.09 10.39
N PRO A 126 15.98 -3.89 9.17
CA PRO A 126 17.36 -4.28 8.84
C PRO A 126 18.44 -3.68 9.75
N ASP A 127 18.18 -2.50 10.33
CA ASP A 127 19.07 -1.83 11.31
C ASP A 127 18.88 -2.30 12.76
N GLY A 128 18.02 -3.30 12.98
CA GLY A 128 17.67 -3.83 14.30
C GLY A 128 16.56 -3.05 15.01
N TRP A 129 16.02 -1.98 14.42
CA TRP A 129 14.91 -1.23 14.99
C TRP A 129 13.66 -2.11 15.11
N LEU A 130 13.03 -2.06 16.26
CA LEU A 130 11.74 -2.72 16.49
C LEU A 130 10.62 -1.75 16.07
N ARG A 131 10.04 -2.04 14.92
CA ARG A 131 8.97 -1.23 14.33
C ARG A 131 7.64 -1.54 15.01
N ASP A 132 6.95 -0.47 15.47
CA ASP A 132 5.52 -0.52 15.74
C ASP A 132 4.76 -0.27 14.44
N SER A 133 3.78 -1.10 14.13
CA SER A 133 2.97 -0.97 12.91
C SER A 133 1.58 -0.46 13.23
N VAL A 134 1.20 0.64 12.56
CA VAL A 134 -0.17 1.14 12.59
C VAL A 134 -0.99 0.37 11.57
N MET A 135 -2.07 -0.24 12.01
CA MET A 135 -2.96 -1.07 11.20
C MET A 135 -4.18 -0.30 10.75
N PHE A 136 -4.49 -0.42 9.48
CA PHE A 136 -5.69 0.13 8.84
C PHE A 136 -6.41 -0.95 8.06
N SER A 137 -7.70 -0.77 7.86
CA SER A 137 -8.48 -1.62 6.97
C SER A 137 -9.60 -0.88 6.25
N ILE A 138 -10.03 -1.49 5.17
CA ILE A 138 -11.30 -1.21 4.49
C ILE A 138 -12.04 -2.54 4.43
N THR A 139 -13.30 -2.54 4.82
CA THR A 139 -14.16 -3.73 4.76
C THR A 139 -15.13 -3.67 3.59
N ALA A 140 -15.65 -4.82 3.16
CA ALA A 140 -16.58 -4.88 2.04
C ALA A 140 -17.81 -3.96 2.17
N PRO A 141 -18.46 -3.83 3.36
CA PRO A 141 -19.55 -2.87 3.53
C PRO A 141 -19.13 -1.40 3.36
N GLU A 142 -17.87 -1.08 3.62
CA GLU A 142 -17.35 0.29 3.47
C GLU A 142 -16.94 0.62 2.03
N TRP A 143 -16.69 -0.41 1.20
CA TRP A 143 -16.16 -0.23 -0.14
C TRP A 143 -16.99 0.71 -1.03
N PRO A 144 -18.34 0.66 -1.09
CA PRO A 144 -19.10 1.58 -1.92
C PRO A 144 -18.83 3.06 -1.61
N ALA A 145 -18.75 3.43 -0.33
CA ALA A 145 -18.45 4.79 0.08
C ALA A 145 -17.00 5.18 -0.22
N VAL A 146 -16.06 4.26 0.03
CA VAL A 146 -14.62 4.45 -0.29
C VAL A 146 -14.44 4.61 -1.80
N LYS A 147 -15.10 3.79 -2.60
CA LYS A 147 -15.07 3.87 -4.07
C LYS A 147 -15.48 5.25 -4.56
N THR A 148 -16.64 5.73 -4.11
CA THR A 148 -17.13 7.07 -4.45
C THR A 148 -16.15 8.17 -4.05
N ARG A 149 -15.59 8.08 -2.85
CA ARG A 149 -14.56 9.02 -2.36
C ARG A 149 -13.33 9.04 -3.26
N LEU A 150 -12.81 7.88 -3.64
CA LEU A 150 -11.63 7.77 -4.50
C LEU A 150 -11.89 8.31 -5.91
N GLU A 151 -13.06 8.01 -6.48
CA GLU A 151 -13.49 8.56 -7.77
C GLU A 151 -13.55 10.09 -7.75
N GLN A 152 -14.03 10.68 -6.66
CA GLN A 152 -14.03 12.13 -6.48
C GLN A 152 -12.62 12.71 -6.35
N LEU A 153 -11.72 12.03 -5.65
CA LEU A 153 -10.32 12.46 -5.51
C LEU A 153 -9.56 12.41 -6.83
N MET A 154 -9.90 11.46 -7.71
CA MET A 154 -9.26 11.33 -9.03
C MET A 154 -9.76 12.37 -10.05
N LYS A 155 -10.92 12.97 -9.84
CA LYS A 155 -11.46 14.02 -10.70
C LYS A 155 -10.86 15.42 -10.45
N ARG A 156 -10.08 15.56 -9.39
CA ARG A 156 -9.41 16.83 -9.02
C ARG A 156 -7.98 16.83 -9.52
#